data_90c103c298c48c5e08567eb519ffd78d
#
_entry.id   90c103c298c48c5e08567eb519ffd78d
#
_cell.length_a   1.000
_cell.length_b   1.000
_cell.length_c   1.000
_cell.angle_alpha   90.00
_cell.angle_beta   90.00
_cell.angle_gamma   90.00
#
_symmetry.space_group_name_H-M   'P 1'
#
loop_
_entity.id
_entity.type
_entity.pdbx_description
1 polymer ?
#
loop_
_entity_poly.entity_id
_entity_poly.type
_entity_poly.pdbx_seq_one_letter_code
_entity_poly.pdbx_strand_id
1 'polypeptide(L)'
;AVMERFVERNTELGKPDEEFKTIKEGIAEGRLIGGNLSLTANMCAGEYSLDFKDKILFIEELSIESPPEMVSNYLYKMRQNGVFDKIRGIWVGNYDASMPLEKILLDTLDGMEYDFPIIKSNNFGHTEKKQVIPIGTMARIDTSKEIKIELLEECVK
;
A
#
# COMPACT_ATOMS: atom_id res chain seq x y z
N ALA A 1 16.36 0.77 -16.64
CA ALA A 1 14.90 0.84 -16.74
C ALA A 1 14.27 1.39 -15.46
N VAL A 2 14.25 0.65 -14.32
CA VAL A 2 13.58 1.15 -13.10
C VAL A 2 14.34 2.31 -12.45
N MET A 3 15.65 2.22 -12.38
CA MET A 3 16.49 3.31 -11.84
C MET A 3 16.49 4.56 -12.72
N GLU A 4 16.48 4.42 -14.02
CA GLU A 4 16.34 5.53 -14.98
C GLU A 4 15.09 6.36 -14.71
N ARG A 5 13.98 5.70 -14.37
CA ARG A 5 12.69 6.33 -14.07
C ARG A 5 12.77 7.32 -12.91
N PHE A 6 13.54 7.01 -11.87
CA PHE A 6 13.73 7.90 -10.72
C PHE A 6 14.77 9.00 -11.01
N VAL A 7 15.78 8.70 -11.82
CA VAL A 7 16.80 9.66 -12.23
C VAL A 7 16.22 10.71 -13.18
N GLU A 8 15.31 10.33 -14.06
CA GLU A 8 14.64 11.22 -15.02
C GLU A 8 13.48 12.02 -14.40
N ARG A 9 13.32 12.02 -13.07
CA ARG A 9 12.23 12.70 -12.32
C ARG A 9 10.83 12.23 -12.70
N ASN A 10 10.69 10.99 -13.15
CA ASN A 10 9.38 10.41 -13.34
C ASN A 10 8.80 10.01 -11.98
N THR A 11 7.87 10.80 -11.48
CA THR A 11 7.28 10.66 -10.15
C THR A 11 6.05 9.76 -10.11
N GLU A 12 5.50 9.39 -11.26
CA GLU A 12 4.34 8.49 -11.32
C GLU A 12 4.74 7.04 -11.02
N LEU A 13 4.08 6.44 -10.05
CA LEU A 13 4.28 5.04 -9.66
C LEU A 13 3.34 4.10 -10.41
N GLY A 14 3.32 4.23 -11.72
CA GLY A 14 2.54 3.41 -12.64
C GLY A 14 2.95 3.65 -14.08
N LYS A 15 2.42 2.86 -14.98
CA LYS A 15 2.50 3.08 -16.43
C LYS A 15 1.10 3.34 -16.96
N PRO A 16 0.95 4.01 -18.10
CA PRO A 16 -0.36 4.27 -18.70
C PRO A 16 -1.18 3.00 -19.01
N ASP A 17 -0.52 1.87 -19.20
CA ASP A 17 -1.12 0.56 -19.46
C ASP A 17 -1.39 -0.27 -18.19
N GLU A 18 -1.01 0.22 -17.02
CA GLU A 18 -1.29 -0.44 -15.74
C GLU A 18 -2.62 0.03 -15.16
N GLU A 19 -3.49 -0.92 -14.87
CA GLU A 19 -4.80 -0.63 -14.31
C GLU A 19 -4.71 -0.31 -12.81
N PHE A 20 -5.12 0.91 -12.46
CA PHE A 20 -5.40 1.30 -11.07
C PHE A 20 -6.89 1.23 -10.81
N LYS A 21 -7.26 0.58 -9.71
CA LYS A 21 -8.64 0.56 -9.21
C LYS A 21 -8.78 1.47 -8.01
N THR A 22 -9.86 2.26 -7.99
CA THR A 22 -10.30 2.99 -6.79
C THR A 22 -11.18 2.08 -5.96
N ILE A 23 -10.76 1.78 -4.73
CA ILE A 23 -11.56 1.04 -3.75
C ILE A 23 -12.35 2.03 -2.88
N LYS A 24 -11.69 3.11 -2.44
CA LYS A 24 -12.32 4.23 -1.77
C LYS A 24 -11.73 5.54 -2.31
N GLU A 25 -12.60 6.46 -2.70
CA GLU A 25 -12.21 7.76 -3.26
C GLU A 25 -11.53 8.65 -2.22
N GLY A 26 -10.67 9.54 -2.71
CA GLY A 26 -10.04 10.59 -1.93
C GLY A 26 -8.68 11.02 -2.45
N ILE A 27 -8.13 12.01 -1.77
CA ILE A 27 -6.78 12.53 -1.99
C ILE A 27 -6.06 12.52 -0.64
N ALA A 28 -4.83 12.02 -0.61
CA ALA A 28 -4.02 12.02 0.60
C ALA A 28 -2.53 12.09 0.27
N GLU A 29 -1.78 12.72 1.15
CA GLU A 29 -0.33 12.81 1.09
C GLU A 29 0.29 12.17 2.33
N GLY A 30 1.42 11.51 2.15
CA GLY A 30 2.17 10.89 3.24
C GLY A 30 3.42 10.19 2.75
N ARG A 31 4.32 9.90 3.66
CA ARG A 31 5.49 9.08 3.33
C ARG A 31 5.08 7.63 3.17
N LEU A 32 5.65 6.97 2.16
CA LEU A 32 5.39 5.56 1.88
C LEU A 32 5.97 4.66 2.97
N ILE A 33 5.17 3.75 3.50
CA ILE A 33 5.56 2.72 4.45
C ILE A 33 4.86 1.40 4.13
N GLY A 34 5.51 0.29 4.37
CA GLY A 34 4.91 -1.02 4.16
C GLY A 34 5.79 -1.96 3.36
N GLY A 35 5.16 -2.86 2.63
CA GLY A 35 5.77 -3.92 1.85
C GLY A 35 4.96 -5.21 1.95
N ASN A 36 5.62 -6.35 2.17
CA ASN A 36 4.95 -7.61 2.44
C ASN A 36 4.10 -7.49 3.72
N LEU A 37 2.84 -7.90 3.64
CA LEU A 37 1.86 -7.69 4.71
C LEU A 37 2.24 -8.42 6.00
N SER A 38 2.65 -9.69 5.91
CA SER A 38 3.01 -10.50 7.08
C SER A 38 4.18 -9.87 7.86
N LEU A 39 5.19 -9.39 7.15
CA LEU A 39 6.33 -8.69 7.76
C LEU A 39 5.92 -7.35 8.36
N THR A 40 5.14 -6.55 7.63
CA THR A 40 4.65 -5.25 8.09
C THR A 40 3.77 -5.38 9.34
N ALA A 41 2.88 -6.38 9.37
CA ALA A 41 2.03 -6.66 10.52
C ALA A 41 2.82 -7.11 11.75
N ASN A 42 3.94 -7.81 11.56
CA ASN A 42 4.81 -8.17 12.68
C ASN A 42 5.57 -6.97 13.26
N MET A 43 5.72 -5.90 12.49
CA MET A 43 6.37 -4.66 12.91
C MET A 43 5.37 -3.58 13.38
N CYS A 44 4.10 -3.89 13.61
CA CYS A 44 3.14 -2.90 14.11
C CYS A 44 3.15 -2.74 15.64
N ALA A 45 3.93 -3.54 16.36
CA ALA A 45 4.08 -3.50 17.81
C ALA A 45 5.48 -3.93 18.24
N GLY A 46 5.86 -3.59 19.48
CA GLY A 46 7.16 -3.95 20.07
C GLY A 46 8.20 -2.83 19.98
N GLU A 47 9.41 -3.13 20.40
CA GLU A 47 10.52 -2.17 20.54
C GLU A 47 10.92 -1.54 19.18
N TYR A 48 10.83 -2.32 18.10
CA TYR A 48 11.18 -1.89 16.74
C TYR A 48 9.94 -1.65 15.87
N SER A 49 8.85 -1.22 16.49
CA SER A 49 7.63 -0.94 15.76
C SER A 49 7.79 0.22 14.77
N LEU A 50 7.15 0.07 13.60
CA LEU A 50 7.11 1.13 12.60
C LEU A 50 6.21 2.28 13.06
N ASP A 51 6.60 3.51 12.71
CA ASP A 51 5.77 4.69 12.88
C ASP A 51 4.83 4.84 11.67
N PHE A 52 3.56 4.49 11.87
CA PHE A 52 2.51 4.59 10.84
C PHE A 52 1.83 5.96 10.79
N LYS A 53 2.15 6.88 11.71
CA LYS A 53 1.47 8.17 11.77
C LYS A 53 1.70 8.98 10.50
N ASP A 54 0.59 9.45 9.91
CA ASP A 54 0.56 10.27 8.70
C ASP A 54 1.25 9.64 7.47
N LYS A 55 1.25 8.30 7.38
CA LYS A 55 1.87 7.56 6.28
C LYS A 55 0.85 7.06 5.27
N ILE A 56 1.30 6.80 4.05
CA ILE A 56 0.61 5.97 3.07
C ILE A 56 1.14 4.55 3.22
N LEU A 57 0.25 3.63 3.61
CA LEU A 57 0.56 2.23 3.76
C LEU A 57 0.43 1.51 2.41
N PHE A 58 1.48 0.84 1.94
CA PHE A 58 1.38 -0.08 0.82
C PHE A 58 1.61 -1.52 1.28
N ILE A 59 0.76 -2.43 0.82
CA ILE A 59 0.76 -3.85 1.23
C ILE A 59 0.57 -4.78 0.04
N GLU A 60 1.29 -5.88 0.04
CA GLU A 60 1.13 -7.01 -0.86
C GLU A 60 1.35 -8.30 -0.09
N GLU A 61 0.97 -9.45 -0.65
CA GLU A 61 1.24 -10.72 0.01
C GLU A 61 1.36 -11.87 -1.01
N LEU A 62 2.05 -12.93 -0.63
CA LEU A 62 2.19 -14.14 -1.40
C LEU A 62 1.19 -15.20 -0.92
N SER A 63 0.22 -15.53 -1.76
CA SER A 63 -0.91 -16.40 -1.40
C SER A 63 -0.52 -17.82 -1.00
N ILE A 64 0.55 -18.34 -1.56
CA ILE A 64 1.05 -19.70 -1.22
C ILE A 64 1.61 -19.77 0.22
N GLU A 65 2.10 -18.65 0.75
CA GLU A 65 2.65 -18.58 2.11
C GLU A 65 1.62 -18.06 3.11
N SER A 66 0.70 -17.21 2.66
CA SER A 66 -0.31 -16.57 3.50
C SER A 66 -1.70 -16.71 2.86
N PRO A 67 -2.44 -17.77 3.16
CA PRO A 67 -3.82 -17.90 2.72
C PRO A 67 -4.73 -16.84 3.35
N PRO A 68 -5.96 -16.62 2.82
CA PRO A 68 -6.85 -15.54 3.24
C PRO A 68 -7.09 -15.44 4.75
N GLU A 69 -7.14 -16.55 5.46
CA GLU A 69 -7.32 -16.58 6.92
C GLU A 69 -6.12 -15.98 7.65
N MET A 70 -4.90 -16.23 7.18
CA MET A 70 -3.69 -15.63 7.75
C MET A 70 -3.61 -14.13 7.42
N VAL A 71 -3.95 -13.75 6.20
CA VAL A 71 -4.04 -12.34 5.78
C VAL A 71 -5.03 -11.58 6.66
N SER A 72 -6.20 -12.16 6.92
CA SER A 72 -7.19 -11.61 7.85
C SER A 72 -6.59 -11.39 9.25
N ASN A 73 -5.86 -12.37 9.79
CA ASN A 73 -5.23 -12.25 11.10
C ASN A 73 -4.17 -11.14 11.14
N TYR A 74 -3.36 -10.98 10.08
CA TYR A 74 -2.38 -9.89 9.99
C TYR A 74 -3.05 -8.52 9.97
N LEU A 75 -4.09 -8.35 9.19
CA LEU A 75 -4.84 -7.09 9.12
C LEU A 75 -5.55 -6.78 10.45
N TYR A 76 -6.15 -7.75 11.11
CA TYR A 76 -6.73 -7.57 12.45
C TYR A 76 -5.68 -7.22 13.50
N LYS A 77 -4.49 -7.82 13.45
CA LYS A 77 -3.36 -7.43 14.30
C LYS A 77 -3.00 -5.95 14.10
N MET A 78 -2.93 -5.49 12.86
CA MET A 78 -2.68 -4.08 12.54
C MET A 78 -3.81 -3.19 13.07
N ARG A 79 -5.08 -3.59 12.90
CA ARG A 79 -6.23 -2.88 13.43
C ARG A 79 -6.15 -2.74 14.96
N GLN A 80 -5.89 -3.83 15.68
CA GLN A 80 -5.79 -3.83 17.14
C GLN A 80 -4.64 -2.96 17.66
N ASN A 81 -3.58 -2.76 16.88
CA ASN A 81 -2.46 -1.88 17.22
C ASN A 81 -2.64 -0.44 16.70
N GLY A 82 -3.85 -0.08 16.24
CA GLY A 82 -4.21 1.29 15.86
C GLY A 82 -3.54 1.79 14.58
N VAL A 83 -3.07 0.90 13.70
CA VAL A 83 -2.41 1.31 12.45
C VAL A 83 -3.37 2.10 11.58
N PHE A 84 -4.61 1.63 11.41
CA PHE A 84 -5.61 2.25 10.54
C PHE A 84 -6.17 3.58 11.08
N ASP A 85 -5.96 3.89 12.36
CA ASP A 85 -6.29 5.20 12.94
C ASP A 85 -5.21 6.26 12.67
N LYS A 86 -4.04 5.84 12.20
CA LYS A 86 -2.85 6.71 12.06
C LYS A 86 -2.50 7.04 10.62
N ILE A 87 -2.81 6.15 9.67
CA ILE A 87 -2.42 6.28 8.27
C ILE A 87 -3.28 7.30 7.52
N ARG A 88 -2.79 7.75 6.35
CA ARG A 88 -3.45 8.70 5.45
C ARG A 88 -4.01 8.07 4.19
N GLY A 89 -3.60 6.87 3.85
CA GLY A 89 -4.06 6.16 2.65
C GLY A 89 -3.52 4.75 2.59
N ILE A 90 -4.13 3.91 1.76
CA ILE A 90 -3.68 2.54 1.52
C ILE A 90 -3.53 2.29 0.03
N TRP A 91 -2.41 1.71 -0.34
CA TRP A 91 -2.15 1.17 -1.68
C TRP A 91 -2.01 -0.35 -1.60
N VAL A 92 -3.00 -1.06 -2.12
CA VAL A 92 -3.04 -2.52 -2.17
C VAL A 92 -2.34 -3.02 -3.42
N GLY A 93 -1.36 -3.89 -3.26
CA GLY A 93 -0.61 -4.52 -4.32
C GLY A 93 -1.13 -5.91 -4.69
N ASN A 94 -0.24 -6.70 -5.30
CA ASN A 94 -0.59 -8.03 -5.76
C ASN A 94 -0.89 -8.99 -4.62
N TYR A 95 -1.92 -9.79 -4.80
CA TYR A 95 -2.25 -10.95 -3.99
C TYR A 95 -3.11 -11.90 -4.83
N ASP A 96 -2.54 -13.02 -5.24
CA ASP A 96 -3.19 -14.01 -6.10
C ASP A 96 -3.77 -15.15 -5.26
N ALA A 97 -4.98 -14.94 -4.75
CA ALA A 97 -5.73 -15.91 -3.94
C ALA A 97 -7.21 -15.91 -4.32
N SER A 98 -7.94 -16.90 -3.79
CA SER A 98 -9.40 -17.04 -3.99
C SER A 98 -10.22 -15.85 -3.47
N MET A 99 -9.70 -15.15 -2.46
CA MET A 99 -10.30 -13.93 -1.91
C MET A 99 -9.33 -12.76 -2.10
N PRO A 100 -9.73 -11.68 -2.79
CA PRO A 100 -8.89 -10.51 -3.01
C PRO A 100 -8.44 -9.84 -1.72
N LEU A 101 -7.19 -9.35 -1.68
CA LEU A 101 -6.63 -8.66 -0.51
C LEU A 101 -7.46 -7.44 -0.11
N GLU A 102 -7.91 -6.65 -1.09
CA GLU A 102 -8.76 -5.48 -0.87
C GLU A 102 -10.09 -5.84 -0.19
N LYS A 103 -10.65 -7.02 -0.49
CA LYS A 103 -11.88 -7.48 0.17
C LYS A 103 -11.62 -7.82 1.64
N ILE A 104 -10.55 -8.57 1.94
CA ILE A 104 -10.18 -8.92 3.33
C ILE A 104 -9.88 -7.63 4.13
N LEU A 105 -9.23 -6.65 3.48
CA LEU A 105 -8.98 -5.34 4.07
C LEU A 105 -10.29 -4.63 4.43
N LEU A 106 -11.25 -4.55 3.50
CA LEU A 106 -12.54 -3.90 3.75
C LEU A 106 -13.32 -4.61 4.86
N ASP A 107 -13.33 -5.94 4.88
CA ASP A 107 -13.94 -6.72 5.96
C ASP A 107 -13.27 -6.42 7.32
N THR A 108 -11.94 -6.21 7.31
CA THR A 108 -11.19 -5.82 8.52
C THR A 108 -11.54 -4.40 8.99
N LEU A 109 -11.80 -3.48 8.07
CA LEU A 109 -12.15 -2.08 8.36
C LEU A 109 -13.64 -1.89 8.71
N ASP A 110 -14.46 -2.93 8.59
CA ASP A 110 -15.88 -2.84 8.88
C ASP A 110 -16.12 -2.36 10.33
N GLY A 111 -17.07 -1.43 10.48
CA GLY A 111 -17.39 -0.78 11.76
C GLY A 111 -16.36 0.26 12.24
N MET A 112 -15.29 0.57 11.46
CA MET A 112 -14.41 1.70 11.72
C MET A 112 -14.88 2.95 10.95
N GLU A 113 -14.72 4.11 11.57
CA GLU A 113 -14.82 5.40 10.87
C GLU A 113 -13.44 5.77 10.33
N TYR A 114 -13.33 5.93 9.00
CA TYR A 114 -12.11 6.38 8.34
C TYR A 114 -12.44 7.12 7.05
N ASP A 115 -11.59 8.08 6.67
CA ASP A 115 -11.77 8.93 5.49
C ASP A 115 -10.64 8.80 4.45
N PHE A 116 -9.61 8.02 4.75
CA PHE A 116 -8.47 7.86 3.85
C PHE A 116 -8.83 7.09 2.56
N PRO A 117 -8.22 7.46 1.41
CA PRO A 117 -8.41 6.76 0.15
C PRO A 117 -7.74 5.37 0.15
N ILE A 118 -8.32 4.47 -0.62
CA ILE A 118 -7.76 3.12 -0.87
C ILE A 118 -7.71 2.89 -2.37
N ILE A 119 -6.53 2.57 -2.88
CA ILE A 119 -6.28 2.22 -4.28
C ILE A 119 -5.70 0.81 -4.40
N LYS A 120 -5.86 0.21 -5.56
CA LYS A 120 -5.36 -1.12 -5.91
C LYS A 120 -4.63 -1.09 -7.24
N SER A 121 -3.47 -1.74 -7.31
CA SER A 121 -2.81 -2.09 -8.57
C SER A 121 -1.99 -3.37 -8.42
N ASN A 122 -1.65 -4.02 -9.53
CA ASN A 122 -0.85 -5.25 -9.53
C ASN A 122 0.60 -5.01 -9.99
N ASN A 123 1.08 -3.78 -9.91
CA ASN A 123 2.41 -3.39 -10.38
C ASN A 123 3.51 -3.50 -9.32
N PHE A 124 3.22 -4.03 -8.15
CA PHE A 124 4.21 -4.37 -7.13
C PHE A 124 3.82 -5.62 -6.34
N GLY A 125 4.78 -6.18 -5.62
CA GLY A 125 4.65 -7.43 -4.88
C GLY A 125 5.20 -8.62 -5.64
N HIS A 126 4.65 -9.80 -5.39
CA HIS A 126 5.05 -11.07 -6.01
C HIS A 126 4.41 -11.20 -7.40
N THR A 127 4.90 -10.42 -8.35
CA THR A 127 4.47 -10.36 -9.75
C THR A 127 5.67 -10.27 -10.69
N GLU A 128 5.51 -10.68 -11.95
CA GLU A 128 6.59 -10.60 -12.95
C GLU A 128 6.97 -9.16 -13.28
N LYS A 129 5.96 -8.30 -13.51
CA LYS A 129 6.14 -6.88 -13.79
C LYS A 129 5.96 -6.07 -12.51
N LYS A 130 7.05 -5.71 -11.87
CA LYS A 130 7.02 -4.97 -10.62
C LYS A 130 7.77 -3.67 -10.68
N GLN A 131 7.32 -2.71 -9.90
CA GLN A 131 7.99 -1.45 -9.66
C GLN A 131 8.80 -1.49 -8.37
N VAL A 132 9.83 -0.67 -8.32
CA VAL A 132 10.49 -0.33 -7.07
C VAL A 132 9.67 0.76 -6.37
N ILE A 133 9.34 0.55 -5.12
CA ILE A 133 8.66 1.52 -4.28
C ILE A 133 9.68 2.09 -3.29
N PRO A 134 9.97 3.41 -3.34
CA PRO A 134 10.94 4.02 -2.44
C PRO A 134 10.32 4.28 -1.07
N ILE A 135 10.58 3.40 -0.11
CA ILE A 135 10.09 3.54 1.27
C ILE A 135 10.60 4.86 1.87
N GLY A 136 9.74 5.56 2.59
CA GLY A 136 10.05 6.83 3.25
C GLY A 136 9.93 8.07 2.37
N THR A 137 9.75 7.91 1.05
CA THR A 137 9.57 9.03 0.12
C THR A 137 8.14 9.58 0.22
N MET A 138 8.01 10.89 0.12
CA MET A 138 6.70 11.57 0.14
C MET A 138 5.93 11.27 -1.14
N ALA A 139 4.68 10.85 -0.99
CA ALA A 139 3.81 10.49 -2.10
C ALA A 139 2.41 11.08 -1.92
N ARG A 140 1.65 11.13 -3.03
CA ARG A 140 0.24 11.51 -3.06
C ARG A 140 -0.57 10.42 -3.72
N ILE A 141 -1.66 10.01 -3.08
CA ILE A 141 -2.77 9.29 -3.71
C ILE A 141 -3.78 10.33 -4.20
N ASP A 142 -4.21 10.22 -5.46
CA ASP A 142 -5.30 10.98 -6.05
C ASP A 142 -6.15 10.04 -6.93
N THR A 143 -7.31 9.67 -6.45
CA THR A 143 -8.18 8.69 -7.12
C THR A 143 -8.84 9.21 -8.38
N SER A 144 -8.82 10.51 -8.63
CA SER A 144 -9.34 11.14 -9.84
C SER A 144 -8.45 10.96 -11.07
N LYS A 145 -7.16 10.63 -10.85
CA LYS A 145 -6.17 10.45 -11.91
C LYS A 145 -6.16 9.02 -12.44
N GLU A 146 -5.66 8.83 -13.66
CA GLU A 146 -5.43 7.51 -14.25
C GLU A 146 -4.35 6.75 -13.46
N ILE A 147 -3.17 7.35 -13.31
CA ILE A 147 -2.12 6.88 -12.39
C ILE A 147 -2.38 7.54 -11.03
N LYS A 148 -2.84 6.75 -10.09
CA LYS A 148 -3.42 7.24 -8.83
C LYS A 148 -2.42 7.50 -7.71
N ILE A 149 -1.14 7.25 -7.95
CA ILE A 149 -0.08 7.51 -6.96
C ILE A 149 1.16 8.10 -7.64
N GLU A 150 1.66 9.18 -7.06
CA GLU A 150 2.85 9.88 -7.53
C GLU A 150 3.80 10.21 -6.37
N LEU A 151 5.10 10.26 -6.65
CA LEU A 151 6.10 10.76 -5.71
C LEU A 151 6.14 12.29 -5.75
N LEU A 152 6.22 12.92 -4.59
CA LEU A 152 6.27 14.39 -4.46
C LEU A 152 7.70 14.91 -4.27
N GLU A 153 8.68 14.03 -4.14
CA GLU A 153 10.09 14.38 -3.97
C GLU A 153 10.99 13.39 -4.71
N GLU A 154 12.20 13.80 -5.00
CA GLU A 154 13.22 12.92 -5.58
C GLU A 154 13.70 11.90 -4.53
N CYS A 155 13.76 10.62 -4.90
CA CYS A 155 14.20 9.55 -4.00
C CYS A 155 15.67 9.13 -4.24
N VAL A 156 16.32 9.64 -5.29
CA VAL A 156 17.74 9.46 -5.63
C VAL A 156 18.35 10.81 -5.98
N LYS A 157 19.55 11.03 -5.49
CA LYS A 157 20.37 12.20 -5.81
C LYS A 157 21.53 11.82 -6.73
#